data_d5cc37c0864771c02d5881ebb16bb811
#
_entry.id   d5cc37c0864771c02d5881ebb16bb811
#
_cell.length_a   1.000
_cell.length_b   1.000
_cell.length_c   1.000
_cell.angle_alpha   90.00
_cell.angle_beta   90.00
_cell.angle_gamma   90.00
#
_symmetry.space_group_name_H-M   'P 1'
#
loop_
_entity.id
_entity.type
_entity.pdbx_description
1 polymer ?
#
loop_
_entity_poly.entity_id
_entity_poly.type
_entity_poly.pdbx_seq_one_letter_code
_entity_poly.pdbx_strand_id
1 'polypeptide(L)'
;QGKGHLLFLWSTQLREAAKTFCAQPDEERPLIPLIDAQTMLSDTIRRCHERFIIHISKHSDAYSKSCDYTEFIKTVQAIAGNALQSSDYASACGNLRLCIHEVHALLLSSEDDDGSEPLLTLMDDLAMRVRCYMENVAEFADSSTAGKALNTIAQAANDKDMRQCEPLNSMLLISSALAFAQYDDKRMWAYDVIDNAITRNLEYSFSEESEESDEDDEDEDNEDSSEVDDETDFISDESLHVLQLFTLMNAYDLYALSNDDAGREQLLSEYSESMALTLMNAANMIHEGHLRSAYMLAQGFLLSSRDMEDVDIDARHNGLLPDLLPHGWHTIMECCAEGLNDVGLLANVYRYYILSCNDRSDTHYVSKLRNLLRIYGGLSAEEWHDVADGLARDCARNIIDRIKYQPEMTTKGGTQRHSSWRNPAYEKLIVDERLSGAALIYCVMVDYPPLPLLRTIAIEHPESAKSIILDAMPYGTMGTPVFRFTVERGVDNTLTARRTTYQQIAKQLRRFAAVFGDEETRVLAHEIVGRYPNRTALREELAFAL
;
A
#
# COMPACT_ATOMS: atom_id res chain seq x y z
N GLN A 1 1.70 18.32 3.54
CA GLN A 1 2.37 17.72 4.73
C GLN A 1 2.72 16.24 4.54
N GLY A 2 2.00 15.44 3.73
CA GLY A 2 2.31 14.02 3.50
C GLY A 2 3.52 13.72 2.59
N LYS A 3 3.95 14.68 1.77
CA LYS A 3 5.05 14.49 0.81
C LYS A 3 6.46 14.58 1.43
N GLY A 4 6.60 15.20 2.60
CA GLY A 4 7.89 15.36 3.29
C GLY A 4 8.42 14.08 3.96
N HIS A 5 7.56 13.11 4.23
CA HIS A 5 7.96 11.91 4.98
C HIS A 5 8.68 10.84 4.12
N LEU A 6 8.57 10.89 2.80
CA LEU A 6 9.25 9.94 1.89
C LEU A 6 10.70 10.32 1.57
N LEU A 7 11.18 11.49 2.02
CA LEU A 7 12.46 12.06 1.61
C LEU A 7 13.58 11.92 2.64
N PHE A 8 13.35 11.22 3.76
CA PHE A 8 14.37 11.06 4.78
C PHE A 8 14.89 9.63 4.81
N LEU A 9 16.19 9.47 5.08
CA LEU A 9 16.79 8.20 5.44
C LEU A 9 15.95 7.55 6.55
N TRP A 10 15.80 6.24 6.49
CA TRP A 10 15.05 5.47 7.48
C TRP A 10 15.50 5.75 8.91
N SER A 11 16.82 5.81 9.13
CA SER A 11 17.45 6.19 10.39
C SER A 11 17.08 7.60 10.86
N THR A 12 16.90 8.56 9.95
CA THR A 12 16.48 9.92 10.29
C THR A 12 15.03 9.95 10.78
N GLN A 13 14.15 9.19 10.15
CA GLN A 13 12.76 9.05 10.59
C GLN A 13 12.68 8.42 11.98
N LEU A 14 13.45 7.37 12.22
CA LEU A 14 13.54 6.71 13.53
C LEU A 14 14.09 7.65 14.60
N ARG A 15 15.09 8.47 14.27
CA ARG A 15 15.67 9.46 15.21
C ARG A 15 14.68 10.57 15.55
N GLU A 16 13.93 11.08 14.59
CA GLU A 16 12.89 12.08 14.86
C GLU A 16 11.75 11.49 15.72
N ALA A 17 11.38 10.23 15.48
CA ALA A 17 10.46 9.51 16.34
C ALA A 17 11.04 9.34 17.77
N ALA A 18 12.33 8.98 17.87
CA ALA A 18 13.02 8.83 19.15
C ALA A 18 12.97 10.10 20.00
N LYS A 19 13.21 11.27 19.42
CA LYS A 19 13.13 12.56 20.13
C LYS A 19 11.75 12.82 20.76
N THR A 20 10.71 12.23 20.17
CA THR A 20 9.33 12.39 20.67
C THR A 20 9.01 11.42 21.80
N PHE A 21 9.64 10.24 21.81
CA PHE A 21 9.33 9.14 22.73
C PHE A 21 10.33 8.95 23.87
N CYS A 22 11.58 9.45 23.75
CA CYS A 22 12.60 9.25 24.77
C CYS A 22 12.63 10.41 25.76
N ALA A 23 12.19 10.15 26.99
CA ALA A 23 12.52 10.99 28.12
C ALA A 23 14.01 10.86 28.46
N GLN A 24 14.65 11.95 28.93
CA GLN A 24 16.02 11.86 29.44
C GLN A 24 16.07 10.87 30.60
N PRO A 25 17.15 10.07 30.73
CA PRO A 25 17.32 9.14 31.84
C PRO A 25 17.18 9.84 33.18
N ASP A 26 16.38 9.23 34.06
CA ASP A 26 16.23 9.70 35.46
C ASP A 26 17.24 8.95 36.35
N GLU A 27 18.35 9.59 36.66
CA GLU A 27 19.42 8.99 37.47
C GLU A 27 18.99 8.66 38.92
N GLU A 28 17.86 9.18 39.40
CA GLU A 28 17.38 8.95 40.76
C GLU A 28 16.61 7.64 40.92
N ARG A 29 16.21 7.00 39.83
CA ARG A 29 15.47 5.73 39.89
C ARG A 29 16.38 4.53 39.74
N PRO A 30 16.50 3.68 40.79
CA PRO A 30 17.29 2.47 40.67
C PRO A 30 16.69 1.52 39.62
N LEU A 31 17.57 0.91 38.81
CA LEU A 31 17.17 -0.11 37.86
C LEU A 31 16.67 -1.36 38.59
N ILE A 32 15.56 -1.93 38.13
CA ILE A 32 15.06 -3.21 38.64
C ILE A 32 16.12 -4.29 38.35
N PRO A 33 16.60 -5.05 39.36
CA PRO A 33 17.53 -6.14 39.11
C PRO A 33 16.94 -7.17 38.15
N LEU A 34 17.75 -7.72 37.22
CA LEU A 34 17.30 -8.67 36.21
C LEU A 34 16.57 -9.89 36.79
N ILE A 35 17.04 -10.39 37.93
CA ILE A 35 16.44 -11.54 38.64
C ILE A 35 15.04 -11.19 39.18
N ASP A 36 14.84 -9.95 39.64
CA ASP A 36 13.53 -9.48 40.13
C ASP A 36 12.59 -9.29 38.95
N ALA A 37 13.06 -8.72 37.82
CA ALA A 37 12.31 -8.59 36.60
C ALA A 37 11.84 -9.96 36.08
N GLN A 38 12.72 -10.94 36.03
CA GLN A 38 12.40 -12.30 35.63
C GLN A 38 11.35 -12.96 36.54
N THR A 39 11.46 -12.74 37.84
CA THR A 39 10.50 -13.26 38.82
C THR A 39 9.11 -12.62 38.61
N MET A 40 9.07 -11.30 38.41
CA MET A 40 7.82 -10.56 38.17
C MET A 40 7.11 -11.06 36.89
N LEU A 41 7.85 -11.27 35.79
CA LEU A 41 7.31 -11.76 34.54
C LEU A 41 6.80 -13.19 34.66
N SER A 42 7.60 -14.11 35.23
CA SER A 42 7.19 -15.50 35.43
C SER A 42 5.94 -15.63 36.29
N ASP A 43 5.80 -14.83 37.34
CA ASP A 43 4.60 -14.80 38.18
C ASP A 43 3.36 -14.27 37.46
N THR A 44 3.53 -13.29 36.55
CA THR A 44 2.40 -12.76 35.79
C THR A 44 2.00 -13.69 34.65
N ILE A 45 2.93 -14.34 33.94
CA ILE A 45 2.67 -15.34 32.92
C ILE A 45 1.85 -16.49 33.51
N ARG A 46 2.27 -17.02 34.65
CA ARG A 46 1.50 -18.06 35.34
C ARG A 46 0.07 -17.64 35.63
N ARG A 47 -0.15 -16.38 36.06
CA ARG A 47 -1.49 -15.84 36.32
C ARG A 47 -2.33 -15.61 35.06
N CYS A 48 -1.69 -15.29 33.91
CA CYS A 48 -2.39 -15.19 32.64
C CYS A 48 -3.01 -16.52 32.22
N HIS A 49 -2.28 -17.62 32.38
CA HIS A 49 -2.81 -18.96 32.06
C HIS A 49 -3.95 -19.41 32.99
N GLU A 50 -4.13 -18.77 34.14
CA GLU A 50 -5.21 -19.04 35.09
C GLU A 50 -6.46 -18.17 34.86
N ARG A 51 -6.34 -17.08 34.08
CA ARG A 51 -7.40 -16.09 33.87
C ARG A 51 -7.83 -16.06 32.41
N PHE A 52 -9.14 -16.07 32.18
CA PHE A 52 -9.73 -16.08 30.84
C PHE A 52 -10.80 -15.00 30.71
N ILE A 53 -10.86 -14.39 29.52
CA ILE A 53 -11.95 -13.52 29.09
C ILE A 53 -12.87 -14.31 28.18
N ILE A 54 -14.16 -14.23 28.42
CA ILE A 54 -15.17 -14.88 27.57
C ILE A 54 -15.75 -13.83 26.63
N HIS A 55 -15.53 -14.00 25.35
CA HIS A 55 -16.11 -13.16 24.31
C HIS A 55 -17.43 -13.79 23.82
N ILE A 56 -18.54 -13.05 23.94
CA ILE A 56 -19.86 -13.49 23.46
C ILE A 56 -20.10 -12.76 22.13
N SER A 57 -20.21 -13.53 21.06
CA SER A 57 -20.57 -12.96 19.75
C SER A 57 -22.01 -12.44 19.78
N LYS A 58 -22.21 -11.18 19.32
CA LYS A 58 -23.54 -10.55 19.22
C LYS A 58 -24.42 -11.17 18.12
N HIS A 59 -23.88 -12.00 17.26
CA HIS A 59 -24.56 -12.52 16.05
C HIS A 59 -24.58 -14.05 15.96
N SER A 60 -24.00 -14.77 16.90
CA SER A 60 -24.02 -16.23 16.97
C SER A 60 -23.99 -16.64 18.44
N ASP A 61 -24.55 -17.81 18.77
CA ASP A 61 -24.42 -18.42 20.10
C ASP A 61 -22.97 -18.94 20.37
N ALA A 62 -22.01 -18.53 19.54
CA ALA A 62 -20.61 -18.89 19.70
C ALA A 62 -19.96 -18.00 20.76
N TYR A 63 -19.21 -18.60 21.65
CA TYR A 63 -18.31 -17.92 22.58
C TYR A 63 -16.88 -18.34 22.29
N SER A 64 -15.94 -17.39 22.32
CA SER A 64 -14.50 -17.66 22.33
C SER A 64 -13.94 -17.33 23.71
N LYS A 65 -12.88 -18.01 24.07
CA LYS A 65 -12.19 -17.86 25.35
C LYS A 65 -10.76 -17.47 25.05
N SER A 66 -10.36 -16.29 25.53
CA SER A 66 -8.99 -15.80 25.41
C SER A 66 -8.32 -15.60 26.76
N CYS A 67 -7.00 -15.64 26.81
CA CYS A 67 -6.24 -15.33 28.02
C CYS A 67 -6.34 -13.82 28.37
N ASP A 68 -6.32 -13.47 29.67
CA ASP A 68 -6.26 -12.08 30.13
C ASP A 68 -4.81 -11.63 30.30
N TYR A 69 -4.29 -10.96 29.28
CA TYR A 69 -2.92 -10.45 29.26
C TYR A 69 -2.70 -9.11 29.97
N THR A 70 -3.76 -8.50 30.52
CA THR A 70 -3.72 -7.13 31.09
C THR A 70 -2.67 -6.96 32.18
N GLU A 71 -2.52 -7.92 33.08
CA GLU A 71 -1.54 -7.83 34.19
C GLU A 71 -0.11 -8.04 33.67
N PHE A 72 0.10 -8.93 32.73
CA PHE A 72 1.38 -9.17 32.07
C PHE A 72 1.83 -7.90 31.33
N ILE A 73 0.98 -7.33 30.49
CA ILE A 73 1.26 -6.09 29.74
C ILE A 73 1.70 -4.96 30.69
N LYS A 74 0.99 -4.75 31.80
CA LYS A 74 1.36 -3.75 32.79
C LYS A 74 2.71 -4.05 33.44
N THR A 75 3.04 -5.31 33.67
CA THR A 75 4.31 -5.70 34.26
C THR A 75 5.45 -5.45 33.28
N VAL A 76 5.29 -5.85 32.00
CA VAL A 76 6.27 -5.56 30.94
C VAL A 76 6.48 -4.04 30.81
N GLN A 77 5.40 -3.26 30.76
CA GLN A 77 5.48 -1.80 30.65
C GLN A 77 6.19 -1.17 31.86
N ALA A 78 6.02 -1.71 33.06
CA ALA A 78 6.70 -1.22 34.26
C ALA A 78 8.20 -1.52 34.24
N ILE A 79 8.59 -2.76 33.86
CA ILE A 79 10.00 -3.16 33.77
C ILE A 79 10.70 -2.42 32.63
N ALA A 80 10.11 -2.43 31.43
CA ALA A 80 10.65 -1.73 30.28
C ALA A 80 10.72 -0.21 30.51
N GLY A 81 9.67 0.39 31.11
CA GLY A 81 9.66 1.82 31.44
C GLY A 81 10.74 2.20 32.46
N ASN A 82 11.06 1.34 33.42
CA ASN A 82 12.17 1.54 34.34
C ASN A 82 13.53 1.42 33.60
N ALA A 83 13.70 0.41 32.76
CA ALA A 83 14.93 0.19 32.00
C ALA A 83 15.22 1.34 31.03
N LEU A 84 14.21 1.82 30.31
CA LEU A 84 14.32 2.93 29.34
C LEU A 84 14.70 4.28 29.95
N GLN A 85 14.57 4.42 31.27
CA GLN A 85 14.96 5.63 32.04
C GLN A 85 16.31 5.46 32.73
N SER A 86 16.97 4.31 32.62
CA SER A 86 18.22 4.03 33.32
C SER A 86 19.44 4.47 32.53
N SER A 87 20.44 4.99 33.24
CA SER A 87 21.80 5.24 32.72
C SER A 87 22.75 4.03 32.87
N ASP A 88 22.33 2.94 33.55
CA ASP A 88 23.01 1.66 33.51
C ASP A 88 22.62 0.89 32.22
N TYR A 89 23.16 1.37 31.10
CA TYR A 89 22.76 0.95 29.75
C TYR A 89 22.89 -0.56 29.51
N ALA A 90 23.96 -1.19 30.01
CA ALA A 90 24.18 -2.63 29.81
C ALA A 90 23.13 -3.48 30.55
N SER A 91 22.87 -3.16 31.82
CA SER A 91 21.86 -3.88 32.61
C SER A 91 20.43 -3.57 32.14
N ALA A 92 20.17 -2.33 31.72
CA ALA A 92 18.89 -1.92 31.16
C ALA A 92 18.56 -2.70 29.87
N CYS A 93 19.53 -2.84 28.95
CA CYS A 93 19.35 -3.66 27.76
C CYS A 93 19.12 -5.14 28.08
N GLY A 94 19.69 -5.66 29.18
CA GLY A 94 19.38 -6.97 29.69
C GLY A 94 17.90 -7.16 30.06
N ASN A 95 17.33 -6.16 30.78
CA ASN A 95 15.90 -6.16 31.14
C ASN A 95 15.00 -6.00 29.89
N LEU A 96 15.40 -5.15 28.95
CA LEU A 96 14.64 -4.96 27.70
C LEU A 96 14.64 -6.23 26.85
N ARG A 97 15.80 -6.92 26.72
CA ARG A 97 15.88 -8.22 26.06
C ARG A 97 14.96 -9.24 26.73
N LEU A 98 14.95 -9.31 28.06
CA LEU A 98 14.07 -10.20 28.79
C LEU A 98 12.59 -9.90 28.47
N CYS A 99 12.20 -8.62 28.48
CA CYS A 99 10.83 -8.22 28.12
C CYS A 99 10.47 -8.65 26.69
N ILE A 100 11.35 -8.42 25.71
CA ILE A 100 11.15 -8.84 24.31
C ILE A 100 10.96 -10.35 24.25
N HIS A 101 11.85 -11.12 24.87
CA HIS A 101 11.80 -12.58 24.84
C HIS A 101 10.49 -13.12 25.45
N GLU A 102 10.07 -12.62 26.62
CA GLU A 102 8.87 -13.12 27.29
C GLU A 102 7.57 -12.72 26.55
N VAL A 103 7.53 -11.53 25.95
CA VAL A 103 6.40 -11.12 25.09
C VAL A 103 6.32 -12.02 23.87
N HIS A 104 7.45 -12.27 23.20
CA HIS A 104 7.51 -13.11 22.02
C HIS A 104 7.16 -14.57 22.34
N ALA A 105 7.70 -15.15 23.41
CA ALA A 105 7.38 -16.51 23.85
C ALA A 105 5.86 -16.67 24.15
N LEU A 106 5.25 -15.63 24.72
CA LEU A 106 3.81 -15.65 24.98
C LEU A 106 2.98 -15.49 23.71
N LEU A 107 3.44 -14.71 22.72
CA LEU A 107 2.83 -14.62 21.40
C LEU A 107 2.82 -15.97 20.70
N LEU A 108 3.96 -16.66 20.63
CA LEU A 108 4.07 -18.01 20.04
C LEU A 108 3.12 -19.01 20.69
N SER A 109 2.96 -18.94 22.00
CA SER A 109 2.05 -19.84 22.74
C SER A 109 0.58 -19.48 22.58
N SER A 110 0.24 -18.36 21.98
CA SER A 110 -1.11 -17.80 21.83
C SER A 110 -1.59 -17.66 20.39
N GLU A 111 -0.94 -18.28 19.42
CA GLU A 111 -1.26 -18.19 17.98
C GLU A 111 -2.74 -18.53 17.66
N ASP A 112 -3.34 -19.43 18.42
CA ASP A 112 -4.76 -19.83 18.28
C ASP A 112 -5.73 -18.98 19.13
N ASP A 113 -5.24 -17.92 19.82
CA ASP A 113 -6.04 -17.11 20.74
C ASP A 113 -6.49 -15.79 20.08
N ASP A 114 -7.80 -15.63 19.84
CA ASP A 114 -8.43 -14.38 19.35
C ASP A 114 -8.05 -13.13 20.17
N GLY A 115 -7.39 -13.29 21.32
CA GLY A 115 -6.98 -12.23 22.25
C GLY A 115 -5.52 -11.77 22.14
N SER A 116 -4.74 -12.23 21.16
CA SER A 116 -3.31 -11.94 21.03
C SER A 116 -2.97 -10.51 20.53
N GLU A 117 -3.91 -9.80 19.89
CA GLU A 117 -3.71 -8.45 19.34
C GLU A 117 -3.07 -7.44 20.33
N PRO A 118 -3.42 -7.43 21.65
CA PRO A 118 -2.74 -6.55 22.60
C PRO A 118 -1.27 -6.90 22.86
N LEU A 119 -0.86 -8.17 22.67
CA LEU A 119 0.54 -8.60 22.78
C LEU A 119 1.34 -8.17 21.54
N LEU A 120 0.78 -8.28 20.34
CA LEU A 120 1.38 -7.75 19.11
C LEU A 120 1.63 -6.25 19.23
N THR A 121 0.62 -5.50 19.65
CA THR A 121 0.75 -4.06 19.89
C THR A 121 1.83 -3.75 20.93
N LEU A 122 1.93 -4.54 22.01
CA LEU A 122 2.98 -4.39 23.01
C LEU A 122 4.37 -4.67 22.43
N MET A 123 4.50 -5.66 21.57
CA MET A 123 5.76 -6.02 20.92
C MET A 123 6.26 -4.88 20.03
N ASP A 124 5.38 -4.33 19.18
CA ASP A 124 5.68 -3.19 18.31
C ASP A 124 6.13 -1.96 19.12
N ASP A 125 5.37 -1.61 20.17
CA ASP A 125 5.69 -0.47 21.05
C ASP A 125 7.03 -0.69 21.76
N LEU A 126 7.30 -1.91 22.22
CA LEU A 126 8.54 -2.26 22.91
C LEU A 126 9.74 -2.19 21.96
N ALA A 127 9.65 -2.80 20.76
CA ALA A 127 10.71 -2.76 19.76
C ALA A 127 11.05 -1.32 19.34
N MET A 128 10.03 -0.49 19.10
CA MET A 128 10.21 0.92 18.77
C MET A 128 10.88 1.70 19.91
N ARG A 129 10.45 1.52 21.16
CA ARG A 129 11.05 2.19 22.32
C ARG A 129 12.48 1.77 22.58
N VAL A 130 12.78 0.49 22.42
CA VAL A 130 14.16 -0.03 22.51
C VAL A 130 15.02 0.62 21.43
N ARG A 131 14.54 0.66 20.19
CA ARG A 131 15.26 1.33 19.11
C ARG A 131 15.53 2.81 19.45
N CYS A 132 14.56 3.52 19.99
CA CYS A 132 14.72 4.89 20.43
C CYS A 132 15.72 5.04 21.57
N TYR A 133 15.68 4.14 22.57
CA TYR A 133 16.61 4.15 23.70
C TYR A 133 18.07 3.96 23.27
N MET A 134 18.31 3.19 22.20
CA MET A 134 19.64 2.97 21.67
C MET A 134 20.29 4.25 21.12
N GLU A 135 19.53 5.29 20.76
CA GLU A 135 20.09 6.63 20.47
C GLU A 135 20.77 7.23 21.73
N ASN A 136 20.15 7.11 22.90
CA ASN A 136 20.74 7.56 24.16
C ASN A 136 21.98 6.72 24.52
N VAL A 137 21.93 5.41 24.30
CA VAL A 137 23.09 4.52 24.52
C VAL A 137 24.25 4.94 23.61
N ALA A 138 23.97 5.23 22.34
CA ALA A 138 24.99 5.64 21.39
C ALA A 138 25.61 7.00 21.77
N GLU A 139 24.82 7.93 22.30
CA GLU A 139 25.27 9.27 22.69
C GLU A 139 26.05 9.27 24.01
N PHE A 140 25.55 8.60 25.04
CA PHE A 140 26.03 8.79 26.42
C PHE A 140 26.87 7.63 27.00
N ALA A 141 26.77 6.39 26.47
CA ALA A 141 27.56 5.28 26.96
C ALA A 141 29.01 5.32 26.46
N ASP A 142 29.95 4.82 27.25
CA ASP A 142 31.29 4.51 26.76
C ASP A 142 31.27 3.39 25.73
N SER A 143 32.29 3.30 24.86
CA SER A 143 32.32 2.37 23.72
C SER A 143 32.16 0.90 24.15
N SER A 144 32.72 0.47 25.28
CA SER A 144 32.60 -0.90 25.77
C SER A 144 31.17 -1.21 26.26
N THR A 145 30.55 -0.28 26.98
CA THR A 145 29.17 -0.41 27.46
C THR A 145 28.19 -0.35 26.28
N ALA A 146 28.43 0.55 25.32
CA ALA A 146 27.68 0.67 24.08
C ALA A 146 27.68 -0.62 23.27
N GLY A 147 28.86 -1.24 23.05
CA GLY A 147 28.98 -2.51 22.36
C GLY A 147 28.24 -3.66 23.05
N LYS A 148 28.31 -3.74 24.39
CA LYS A 148 27.56 -4.76 25.15
C LYS A 148 26.05 -4.57 25.03
N ALA A 149 25.58 -3.33 25.16
CA ALA A 149 24.17 -3.00 25.03
C ALA A 149 23.64 -3.36 23.64
N LEU A 150 24.35 -2.94 22.59
CA LEU A 150 23.97 -3.24 21.19
C LEU A 150 23.95 -4.75 20.91
N ASN A 151 24.99 -5.49 21.33
CA ASN A 151 25.03 -6.94 21.16
C ASN A 151 23.88 -7.64 21.90
N THR A 152 23.48 -7.14 23.07
CA THR A 152 22.35 -7.71 23.82
C THR A 152 21.03 -7.58 23.04
N ILE A 153 20.80 -6.42 22.43
CA ILE A 153 19.60 -6.19 21.61
C ILE A 153 19.68 -6.95 20.27
N ALA A 154 20.85 -6.97 19.63
CA ALA A 154 21.05 -7.72 18.39
C ALA A 154 20.85 -9.24 18.59
N GLN A 155 21.20 -9.78 19.75
CA GLN A 155 20.90 -11.18 20.08
C GLN A 155 19.40 -11.46 20.18
N ALA A 156 18.61 -10.55 20.76
CA ALA A 156 17.14 -10.69 20.78
C ALA A 156 16.55 -10.63 19.37
N ALA A 157 17.05 -9.72 18.55
CA ALA A 157 16.61 -9.56 17.16
C ALA A 157 16.94 -10.77 16.27
N ASN A 158 18.07 -11.42 16.54
CA ASN A 158 18.56 -12.57 15.75
C ASN A 158 18.03 -13.93 16.24
N ASP A 159 17.12 -13.95 17.21
CA ASP A 159 16.42 -15.16 17.62
C ASP A 159 15.66 -15.75 16.41
N LYS A 160 15.73 -17.09 16.24
CA LYS A 160 15.15 -17.79 15.08
C LYS A 160 13.66 -17.52 14.97
N ASP A 161 12.93 -17.75 16.05
CA ASP A 161 11.48 -17.61 16.06
C ASP A 161 11.07 -16.15 15.85
N MET A 162 11.84 -15.19 16.42
CA MET A 162 11.66 -13.76 16.21
C MET A 162 11.79 -13.38 14.74
N ARG A 163 12.78 -13.90 14.05
CA ARG A 163 13.00 -13.66 12.62
C ARG A 163 11.90 -14.25 11.76
N GLN A 164 11.37 -15.40 12.13
CA GLN A 164 10.33 -16.10 11.40
C GLN A 164 8.95 -15.47 11.61
N CYS A 165 8.56 -15.20 12.86
CA CYS A 165 7.22 -14.78 13.22
C CYS A 165 7.06 -13.24 13.27
N GLU A 166 8.14 -12.52 13.61
CA GLU A 166 8.16 -11.08 13.79
C GLU A 166 9.30 -10.39 13.02
N PRO A 167 9.45 -10.63 11.70
CA PRO A 167 10.60 -10.16 10.92
C PRO A 167 10.75 -8.62 10.93
N LEU A 168 9.65 -7.87 10.97
CA LEU A 168 9.68 -6.40 11.06
C LEU A 168 10.28 -5.93 12.39
N ASN A 169 9.87 -6.52 13.51
CA ASN A 169 10.37 -6.18 14.84
C ASN A 169 11.83 -6.61 14.99
N SER A 170 12.23 -7.78 14.46
CA SER A 170 13.61 -8.21 14.36
C SER A 170 14.46 -7.14 13.66
N MET A 171 14.08 -6.71 12.47
CA MET A 171 14.84 -5.73 11.69
C MET A 171 14.81 -4.33 12.28
N LEU A 172 13.73 -3.93 12.95
CA LEU A 172 13.67 -2.69 13.72
C LEU A 172 14.70 -2.68 14.86
N LEU A 173 14.85 -3.78 15.58
CA LEU A 173 15.85 -3.93 16.62
C LEU A 173 17.29 -3.94 16.03
N ILE A 174 17.54 -4.61 14.91
CA ILE A 174 18.82 -4.55 14.17
C ILE A 174 19.16 -3.11 13.76
N SER A 175 18.16 -2.31 13.34
CA SER A 175 18.36 -0.90 12.99
C SER A 175 18.88 -0.04 14.16
N SER A 176 18.87 -0.57 15.40
CA SER A 176 19.50 0.06 16.55
C SER A 176 21.01 0.32 16.34
N ALA A 177 21.66 -0.49 15.51
CA ALA A 177 23.06 -0.30 15.11
C ALA A 177 23.30 1.06 14.45
N LEU A 178 22.33 1.60 13.70
CA LEU A 178 22.45 2.86 12.98
C LEU A 178 22.67 4.06 13.90
N ALA A 179 22.22 3.98 15.17
CA ALA A 179 22.48 5.02 16.17
C ALA A 179 23.98 5.22 16.42
N PHE A 180 24.78 4.17 16.26
CA PHE A 180 26.22 4.15 16.55
C PHE A 180 27.08 4.58 15.34
N ALA A 181 26.54 4.55 14.13
CA ALA A 181 27.26 4.77 12.87
C ALA A 181 27.99 6.14 12.80
N GLN A 182 27.44 7.17 13.43
CA GLN A 182 28.00 8.52 13.41
C GLN A 182 29.09 8.79 14.47
N TYR A 183 29.36 7.83 15.37
CA TYR A 183 30.36 7.95 16.43
C TYR A 183 31.59 7.12 16.07
N ASP A 184 32.75 7.77 15.84
CA ASP A 184 33.96 7.10 15.37
C ASP A 184 34.46 5.97 16.28
N ASP A 185 34.30 6.12 17.61
CA ASP A 185 34.70 5.14 18.62
C ASP A 185 33.72 3.98 18.79
N LYS A 186 32.53 4.05 18.19
CA LYS A 186 31.46 3.06 18.31
C LYS A 186 31.00 2.49 16.97
N ARG A 187 31.40 3.12 15.88
CA ARG A 187 30.98 2.75 14.51
C ARG A 187 31.24 1.28 14.17
N MET A 188 32.36 0.72 14.63
CA MET A 188 32.68 -0.67 14.34
C MET A 188 31.60 -1.64 14.88
N TRP A 189 30.96 -1.31 16.02
CA TRP A 189 29.87 -2.14 16.54
C TRP A 189 28.63 -2.13 15.61
N ALA A 190 28.38 -1.01 14.94
CA ALA A 190 27.31 -0.92 13.96
C ALA A 190 27.59 -1.78 12.73
N TYR A 191 28.83 -1.73 12.21
CA TYR A 191 29.25 -2.59 11.11
C TYR A 191 29.13 -4.08 11.48
N ASP A 192 29.66 -4.49 12.63
CA ASP A 192 29.60 -5.89 13.07
C ASP A 192 28.14 -6.44 13.09
N VAL A 193 27.18 -5.64 13.54
CA VAL A 193 25.77 -6.07 13.60
C VAL A 193 25.14 -6.12 12.21
N ILE A 194 25.39 -5.12 11.36
CA ILE A 194 24.79 -5.05 10.02
C ILE A 194 25.44 -6.08 9.09
N ASP A 195 26.77 -6.24 9.12
CA ASP A 195 27.47 -7.26 8.33
C ASP A 195 27.01 -8.69 8.68
N ASN A 196 26.78 -8.96 9.95
CA ASN A 196 26.17 -10.22 10.36
C ASN A 196 24.75 -10.41 9.83
N ALA A 197 23.95 -9.32 9.72
CA ALA A 197 22.63 -9.39 9.13
C ALA A 197 22.69 -9.59 7.61
N ILE A 198 23.65 -8.93 6.92
CA ILE A 198 23.92 -9.12 5.49
C ILE A 198 24.25 -10.60 5.22
N THR A 199 25.26 -11.12 5.89
CA THR A 199 25.69 -12.51 5.72
C THR A 199 24.53 -13.47 5.93
N ARG A 200 23.74 -13.27 6.99
CA ARG A 200 22.67 -14.20 7.35
C ARG A 200 21.45 -14.11 6.44
N ASN A 201 21.06 -12.92 6.01
CA ASN A 201 19.79 -12.72 5.30
C ASN A 201 19.96 -12.61 3.78
N LEU A 202 21.15 -12.30 3.27
CA LEU A 202 21.39 -12.10 1.85
C LEU A 202 22.27 -13.20 1.24
N GLU A 203 23.32 -13.65 1.93
CA GLU A 203 24.27 -14.62 1.37
C GLU A 203 23.79 -16.06 1.46
N TYR A 204 23.12 -16.44 2.57
CA TYR A 204 22.64 -17.82 2.76
C TYR A 204 21.45 -18.21 1.86
N SER A 205 20.65 -17.26 1.40
CA SER A 205 19.53 -17.55 0.51
C SER A 205 19.93 -17.98 -0.91
N PHE A 206 21.18 -17.72 -1.32
CA PHE A 206 21.67 -18.14 -2.64
C PHE A 206 22.25 -19.56 -2.67
N SER A 207 22.45 -20.22 -1.52
CA SER A 207 23.02 -21.57 -1.47
C SER A 207 21.97 -22.68 -1.64
N GLU A 208 20.70 -22.40 -1.41
CA GLU A 208 19.63 -23.42 -1.49
C GLU A 208 19.07 -23.60 -2.92
N GLU A 209 19.15 -22.60 -3.80
CA GLU A 209 18.65 -22.71 -5.19
C GLU A 209 19.56 -23.56 -6.11
N SER A 210 20.75 -23.95 -5.66
CA SER A 210 21.71 -24.70 -6.49
C SER A 210 21.65 -26.23 -6.36
N GLU A 211 20.84 -26.78 -5.46
CA GLU A 211 20.78 -28.24 -5.23
C GLU A 211 19.51 -28.93 -5.75
N GLU A 212 18.52 -28.20 -6.31
CA GLU A 212 17.29 -28.81 -6.86
C GLU A 212 17.33 -29.21 -8.33
N SER A 213 18.49 -29.30 -8.97
CA SER A 213 18.59 -29.87 -10.33
C SER A 213 19.49 -31.09 -10.33
N ASP A 214 18.89 -32.25 -10.42
CA ASP A 214 19.37 -33.56 -10.89
C ASP A 214 19.19 -34.71 -9.88
N GLU A 215 17.97 -35.10 -9.57
CA GLU A 215 17.65 -36.45 -9.11
C GLU A 215 16.39 -37.01 -9.82
N ASP A 216 16.55 -37.32 -11.12
CA ASP A 216 15.93 -38.49 -11.72
C ASP A 216 16.93 -39.66 -11.55
N ASP A 217 16.74 -40.47 -10.56
CA ASP A 217 17.05 -41.92 -10.71
C ASP A 217 16.53 -42.73 -9.52
N GLU A 218 15.89 -43.77 -9.91
CA GLU A 218 15.21 -44.83 -9.15
C GLU A 218 16.13 -45.60 -8.18
N ASP A 219 15.48 -46.18 -7.16
CA ASP A 219 15.76 -47.44 -6.51
C ASP A 219 16.36 -47.48 -5.11
N GLU A 220 15.58 -48.22 -4.29
CA GLU A 220 15.92 -49.15 -3.23
C GLU A 220 16.21 -48.67 -1.79
N ASP A 221 15.24 -49.03 -0.96
CA ASP A 221 15.35 -49.58 0.41
C ASP A 221 16.69 -49.45 1.16
N ASN A 222 16.75 -48.49 2.08
CA ASN A 222 17.59 -48.64 3.26
C ASN A 222 16.92 -47.95 4.48
N GLU A 223 16.17 -48.78 5.23
CA GLU A 223 15.84 -48.51 6.61
C GLU A 223 17.16 -48.63 7.43
N ASP A 224 17.69 -47.57 7.88
CA ASP A 224 18.46 -47.32 9.10
C ASP A 224 19.46 -46.17 8.89
N SER A 225 19.01 -44.93 9.01
CA SER A 225 19.93 -43.83 9.28
C SER A 225 19.36 -43.00 10.41
N SER A 226 20.07 -43.01 11.52
CA SER A 226 19.93 -42.16 12.68
C SER A 226 19.55 -40.75 12.25
N GLU A 227 18.34 -40.30 12.69
CA GLU A 227 17.90 -38.92 12.66
C GLU A 227 18.98 -38.03 13.30
N VAL A 228 19.86 -37.50 12.49
CA VAL A 228 20.57 -36.29 12.82
C VAL A 228 19.52 -35.22 12.51
N ASP A 229 18.87 -34.68 13.56
CA ASP A 229 18.07 -33.48 13.51
C ASP A 229 18.97 -32.32 13.03
N ASP A 230 19.22 -32.25 11.74
CA ASP A 230 19.65 -31.05 11.07
C ASP A 230 18.36 -30.23 10.90
N GLU A 231 17.96 -29.56 12.01
CA GLU A 231 16.93 -28.52 11.97
C GLU A 231 17.48 -27.42 11.05
N THR A 232 17.33 -27.60 9.74
CA THR A 232 17.54 -26.55 8.75
C THR A 232 16.71 -25.37 9.18
N ASP A 233 17.33 -24.22 9.28
CA ASP A 233 16.75 -22.91 9.69
C ASP A 233 15.74 -22.45 8.65
N PHE A 234 14.64 -23.18 8.46
CA PHE A 234 13.62 -22.84 7.47
C PHE A 234 12.87 -21.58 7.94
N ILE A 235 13.08 -20.47 7.24
CA ILE A 235 12.32 -19.23 7.38
C ILE A 235 11.37 -19.14 6.19
N SER A 236 10.11 -18.78 6.41
CA SER A 236 9.14 -18.63 5.31
C SER A 236 9.62 -17.59 4.29
N ASP A 237 9.30 -17.78 3.01
CA ASP A 237 9.68 -16.86 1.93
C ASP A 237 9.23 -15.42 2.20
N GLU A 238 8.03 -15.23 2.79
CA GLU A 238 7.51 -13.92 3.15
C GLU A 238 8.38 -13.23 4.21
N SER A 239 8.72 -13.95 5.29
CA SER A 239 9.58 -13.42 6.35
C SER A 239 11.00 -13.15 5.84
N LEU A 240 11.54 -14.02 5.00
CA LEU A 240 12.85 -13.86 4.38
C LEU A 240 12.87 -12.60 3.49
N HIS A 241 11.85 -12.39 2.69
CA HIS A 241 11.75 -11.19 1.86
C HIS A 241 11.77 -9.89 2.69
N VAL A 242 11.05 -9.86 3.81
CA VAL A 242 11.07 -8.71 4.74
C VAL A 242 12.46 -8.52 5.34
N LEU A 243 13.10 -9.60 5.81
CA LEU A 243 14.45 -9.56 6.38
C LEU A 243 15.47 -9.03 5.36
N GLN A 244 15.42 -9.50 4.13
CA GLN A 244 16.31 -9.07 3.04
C GLN A 244 16.13 -7.57 2.74
N LEU A 245 14.89 -7.14 2.55
CA LEU A 245 14.56 -5.75 2.25
C LEU A 245 15.10 -4.78 3.32
N PHE A 246 14.80 -5.04 4.59
CA PHE A 246 15.25 -4.18 5.67
C PHE A 246 16.73 -4.29 5.96
N THR A 247 17.37 -5.44 5.67
CA THR A 247 18.83 -5.56 5.73
C THR A 247 19.49 -4.63 4.73
N LEU A 248 19.04 -4.61 3.48
CA LEU A 248 19.53 -3.68 2.46
C LEU A 248 19.33 -2.23 2.86
N MET A 249 18.17 -1.88 3.41
CA MET A 249 17.88 -0.53 3.88
C MET A 249 18.80 -0.11 5.03
N ASN A 250 19.03 -0.99 6.00
CA ASN A 250 19.92 -0.72 7.13
C ASN A 250 21.38 -0.60 6.68
N ALA A 251 21.84 -1.43 5.75
CA ALA A 251 23.18 -1.36 5.19
C ALA A 251 23.41 -0.02 4.44
N TYR A 252 22.46 0.37 3.60
CA TYR A 252 22.50 1.66 2.89
C TYR A 252 22.61 2.83 3.88
N ASP A 253 21.77 2.86 4.91
CA ASP A 253 21.78 3.90 5.93
C ASP A 253 23.08 3.91 6.74
N LEU A 254 23.64 2.73 7.07
CA LEU A 254 24.94 2.61 7.74
C LEU A 254 26.03 3.30 6.94
N TYR A 255 26.16 2.98 5.65
CA TYR A 255 27.16 3.57 4.77
C TYR A 255 26.94 5.08 4.60
N ALA A 256 25.70 5.52 4.44
CA ALA A 256 25.37 6.96 4.34
C ALA A 256 25.73 7.72 5.63
N LEU A 257 25.40 7.20 6.82
CA LEU A 257 25.68 7.83 8.10
C LEU A 257 27.16 7.84 8.47
N SER A 258 27.91 6.84 8.01
CA SER A 258 29.36 6.75 8.23
C SER A 258 30.20 7.48 7.16
N ASN A 259 29.57 8.10 6.16
CA ASN A 259 30.20 8.69 4.98
C ASN A 259 31.08 7.69 4.21
N ASP A 260 30.64 6.43 4.15
CA ASP A 260 31.28 5.36 3.38
C ASP A 260 30.67 5.28 1.98
N ASP A 261 31.10 6.21 1.10
CA ASP A 261 30.59 6.27 -0.28
C ASP A 261 30.95 5.02 -1.08
N ALA A 262 32.12 4.41 -0.80
CA ALA A 262 32.54 3.20 -1.51
C ALA A 262 31.67 1.99 -1.17
N GLY A 263 31.35 1.78 0.11
CA GLY A 263 30.42 0.73 0.54
C GLY A 263 29.02 0.95 -0.01
N ARG A 264 28.54 2.20 -0.04
CA ARG A 264 27.24 2.57 -0.61
C ARG A 264 27.16 2.28 -2.12
N GLU A 265 28.18 2.66 -2.89
CA GLU A 265 28.25 2.40 -4.33
C GLU A 265 28.34 0.91 -4.64
N GLN A 266 29.10 0.15 -3.86
CA GLN A 266 29.17 -1.30 -3.99
C GLN A 266 27.80 -1.95 -3.75
N LEU A 267 27.10 -1.60 -2.66
CA LEU A 267 25.77 -2.11 -2.33
C LEU A 267 24.76 -1.81 -3.45
N LEU A 268 24.74 -0.57 -3.96
CA LEU A 268 23.85 -0.16 -5.07
C LEU A 268 24.16 -0.90 -6.38
N SER A 269 25.43 -1.25 -6.62
CA SER A 269 25.84 -2.01 -7.81
C SER A 269 25.46 -3.48 -7.71
N GLU A 270 25.64 -4.08 -6.54
CA GLU A 270 25.38 -5.49 -6.27
C GLU A 270 23.88 -5.80 -6.27
N TYR A 271 23.08 -4.90 -5.68
CA TYR A 271 21.62 -5.03 -5.58
C TYR A 271 20.89 -3.98 -6.43
N SER A 272 21.36 -3.77 -7.66
CA SER A 272 20.84 -2.73 -8.57
C SER A 272 19.35 -2.90 -8.93
N GLU A 273 18.81 -4.09 -8.83
CA GLU A 273 17.39 -4.39 -9.09
C GLU A 273 16.49 -4.07 -7.88
N SER A 274 17.08 -3.80 -6.71
CA SER A 274 16.31 -3.46 -5.51
C SER A 274 15.64 -2.09 -5.64
N MET A 275 14.33 -2.12 -5.72
CA MET A 275 13.48 -0.91 -5.78
C MET A 275 13.66 -0.05 -4.53
N ALA A 276 13.78 -0.66 -3.37
CA ALA A 276 13.94 0.06 -2.10
C ALA A 276 15.25 0.84 -2.06
N LEU A 277 16.38 0.21 -2.43
CA LEU A 277 17.67 0.89 -2.49
C LEU A 277 17.68 2.04 -3.50
N THR A 278 17.07 1.82 -4.66
CA THR A 278 16.98 2.87 -5.68
C THR A 278 16.14 4.05 -5.20
N LEU A 279 15.04 3.81 -4.47
CA LEU A 279 14.23 4.86 -3.84
C LEU A 279 15.02 5.63 -2.77
N MET A 280 15.73 4.92 -1.91
CA MET A 280 16.57 5.54 -0.86
C MET A 280 17.67 6.40 -1.48
N ASN A 281 18.32 5.91 -2.53
CA ASN A 281 19.34 6.65 -3.26
C ASN A 281 18.77 7.92 -3.91
N ALA A 282 17.61 7.83 -4.56
CA ALA A 282 16.91 8.98 -5.13
C ALA A 282 16.53 10.01 -4.05
N ALA A 283 16.05 9.55 -2.89
CA ALA A 283 15.72 10.42 -1.77
C ALA A 283 16.98 11.13 -1.21
N ASN A 284 18.10 10.43 -1.10
CA ASN A 284 19.37 11.00 -0.67
C ASN A 284 19.89 12.04 -1.66
N MET A 285 19.84 11.74 -2.96
CA MET A 285 20.19 12.72 -4.01
C MET A 285 19.38 14.01 -3.91
N ILE A 286 18.08 13.91 -3.56
CA ILE A 286 17.24 15.10 -3.35
C ILE A 286 17.72 15.89 -2.14
N HIS A 287 18.06 15.20 -1.05
CA HIS A 287 18.57 15.83 0.17
C HIS A 287 19.90 16.58 -0.10
N GLU A 288 20.77 16.01 -0.90
CA GLU A 288 22.03 16.60 -1.33
C GLU A 288 21.87 17.72 -2.39
N GLY A 289 20.65 17.92 -2.90
CA GLY A 289 20.34 18.92 -3.93
C GLY A 289 20.61 18.47 -5.37
N HIS A 290 20.90 17.19 -5.60
CA HIS A 290 21.13 16.60 -6.92
C HIS A 290 19.81 16.26 -7.64
N LEU A 291 18.89 17.25 -7.70
CA LEU A 291 17.50 17.06 -8.14
C LEU A 291 17.38 16.49 -9.57
N ARG A 292 18.27 16.91 -10.49
CA ARG A 292 18.19 16.41 -11.88
C ARG A 292 18.60 14.95 -11.98
N SER A 293 19.61 14.54 -11.23
CA SER A 293 20.06 13.14 -11.17
C SER A 293 18.98 12.24 -10.54
N ALA A 294 18.37 12.67 -9.43
CA ALA A 294 17.26 11.96 -8.80
C ALA A 294 16.04 11.80 -9.74
N TYR A 295 15.71 12.86 -10.50
CA TYR A 295 14.63 12.78 -11.50
C TYR A 295 14.94 11.74 -12.58
N MET A 296 16.17 11.77 -13.13
CA MET A 296 16.58 10.83 -14.18
C MET A 296 16.65 9.39 -13.69
N LEU A 297 17.09 9.17 -12.45
CA LEU A 297 17.10 7.86 -11.81
C LEU A 297 15.67 7.30 -11.69
N ALA A 298 14.73 8.09 -11.15
CA ALA A 298 13.33 7.72 -11.03
C ALA A 298 12.69 7.44 -12.40
N GLN A 299 12.98 8.26 -13.40
CA GLN A 299 12.47 8.07 -14.76
C GLN A 299 13.04 6.80 -15.41
N GLY A 300 14.34 6.55 -15.24
CA GLY A 300 15.01 5.34 -15.76
C GLY A 300 14.41 4.06 -15.17
N PHE A 301 14.19 4.05 -13.87
CA PHE A 301 13.57 2.92 -13.20
C PHE A 301 12.14 2.65 -13.68
N LEU A 302 11.32 3.69 -13.84
CA LEU A 302 9.96 3.55 -14.37
C LEU A 302 9.92 3.08 -15.83
N LEU A 303 10.94 3.38 -16.63
CA LEU A 303 11.03 2.91 -18.02
C LEU A 303 11.45 1.44 -18.06
N SER A 304 12.40 1.02 -17.23
CA SER A 304 12.84 -0.38 -17.14
C SER A 304 11.77 -1.31 -16.56
N SER A 305 11.01 -0.83 -15.58
CA SER A 305 9.93 -1.61 -14.97
C SER A 305 8.70 -1.82 -15.88
N ARG A 306 8.55 -1.07 -16.97
CA ARG A 306 7.49 -1.31 -17.96
C ARG A 306 7.67 -2.62 -18.71
N ASP A 307 8.90 -3.06 -18.91
CA ASP A 307 9.20 -4.35 -19.55
C ASP A 307 9.01 -5.53 -18.58
N MET A 308 8.88 -5.26 -17.28
CA MET A 308 8.61 -6.25 -16.22
C MET A 308 7.11 -6.37 -15.87
N GLU A 309 6.19 -5.78 -16.64
CA GLU A 309 4.74 -5.91 -16.40
C GLU A 309 4.22 -7.36 -16.53
N ASP A 310 5.04 -8.30 -17.01
CA ASP A 310 4.71 -9.73 -17.02
C ASP A 310 5.06 -10.46 -15.71
N VAL A 311 5.78 -9.81 -14.79
CA VAL A 311 6.16 -10.40 -13.51
C VAL A 311 5.31 -9.80 -12.40
N ASP A 312 4.37 -10.63 -11.93
CA ASP A 312 3.76 -10.60 -10.61
C ASP A 312 2.60 -9.63 -10.34
N ILE A 313 1.46 -9.96 -10.97
CA ILE A 313 0.15 -9.50 -10.49
C ILE A 313 -0.17 -10.05 -9.09
N ASP A 314 0.42 -11.16 -8.68
CA ASP A 314 0.18 -11.81 -7.38
C ASP A 314 0.91 -11.12 -6.23
N ALA A 315 2.08 -10.52 -6.43
CA ALA A 315 2.75 -9.70 -5.41
C ALA A 315 1.97 -8.44 -5.03
N ARG A 316 1.06 -7.97 -5.88
CA ARG A 316 0.16 -6.84 -5.59
C ARG A 316 -0.94 -7.17 -4.57
N HIS A 317 -1.17 -8.44 -4.26
CA HIS A 317 -2.26 -8.89 -3.38
C HIS A 317 -1.82 -9.18 -1.95
N ASN A 318 -0.53 -9.29 -1.68
CA ASN A 318 -0.01 -9.64 -0.34
C ASN A 318 0.33 -8.45 0.58
N GLY A 319 -0.24 -7.30 0.35
CA GLY A 319 -0.59 -6.32 1.42
C GLY A 319 0.53 -5.52 2.09
N LEU A 320 1.82 -5.79 1.94
CA LEU A 320 2.87 -5.12 2.74
C LEU A 320 3.53 -3.90 2.10
N LEU A 321 3.55 -3.76 0.76
CA LEU A 321 4.19 -2.62 0.09
C LEU A 321 3.54 -2.13 -1.23
N PRO A 322 2.34 -2.58 -1.68
CA PRO A 322 1.84 -2.29 -3.02
C PRO A 322 1.47 -0.83 -3.28
N ASP A 323 1.04 -0.11 -2.23
CA ASP A 323 0.48 1.24 -2.39
C ASP A 323 1.52 2.37 -2.38
N LEU A 324 2.73 2.11 -1.90
CA LEU A 324 3.77 3.13 -1.78
C LEU A 324 4.66 3.25 -3.04
N LEU A 325 4.83 2.19 -3.80
CA LEU A 325 5.91 2.10 -4.78
C LEU A 325 5.61 2.74 -6.14
N PRO A 326 4.45 2.55 -6.80
CA PRO A 326 4.19 3.24 -8.08
C PRO A 326 4.06 4.75 -7.93
N HIS A 327 3.46 5.21 -6.82
CA HIS A 327 3.31 6.62 -6.53
C HIS A 327 4.60 7.25 -5.96
N GLY A 328 5.45 6.48 -5.32
CA GLY A 328 6.73 6.93 -4.76
C GLY A 328 7.66 7.54 -5.81
N TRP A 329 7.86 6.87 -6.93
CA TRP A 329 8.68 7.35 -8.04
C TRP A 329 8.17 8.65 -8.65
N HIS A 330 6.86 8.76 -8.87
CA HIS A 330 6.26 9.98 -9.40
C HIS A 330 6.28 11.12 -8.39
N THR A 331 6.20 10.82 -7.10
CA THR A 331 6.37 11.81 -6.03
C THR A 331 7.79 12.36 -6.01
N ILE A 332 8.81 11.50 -6.18
CA ILE A 332 10.20 11.91 -6.33
C ILE A 332 10.36 12.81 -7.55
N MET A 333 9.85 12.40 -8.71
CA MET A 333 9.90 13.19 -9.94
C MET A 333 9.19 14.54 -9.77
N GLU A 334 8.01 14.59 -9.13
CA GLU A 334 7.28 15.83 -8.85
C GLU A 334 8.12 16.77 -7.98
N CYS A 335 8.68 16.26 -6.86
CA CYS A 335 9.52 17.03 -5.96
C CYS A 335 10.78 17.59 -6.67
N CYS A 336 11.44 16.76 -7.48
CA CYS A 336 12.61 17.18 -8.25
C CYS A 336 12.25 18.28 -9.27
N ALA A 337 11.16 18.09 -10.02
CA ALA A 337 10.73 19.03 -11.04
C ALA A 337 10.25 20.36 -10.44
N GLU A 338 9.57 20.33 -9.27
CA GLU A 338 9.22 21.52 -8.49
C GLU A 338 10.48 22.27 -8.02
N GLY A 339 11.45 21.56 -7.45
CA GLY A 339 12.71 22.14 -6.99
C GLY A 339 13.55 22.75 -8.12
N LEU A 340 13.51 22.16 -9.32
CA LEU A 340 14.17 22.69 -10.54
C LEU A 340 13.37 23.83 -11.19
N ASN A 341 12.13 24.06 -10.80
CA ASN A 341 11.17 24.96 -11.49
C ASN A 341 11.04 24.65 -12.99
N ASP A 342 11.10 23.36 -13.37
CA ASP A 342 11.04 22.92 -14.77
C ASP A 342 9.61 22.59 -15.17
N VAL A 343 8.99 23.49 -15.95
CA VAL A 343 7.59 23.37 -16.40
C VAL A 343 7.38 22.10 -17.25
N GLY A 344 8.37 21.73 -18.06
CA GLY A 344 8.27 20.54 -18.93
C GLY A 344 8.27 19.25 -18.13
N LEU A 345 9.18 19.13 -17.17
CA LEU A 345 9.25 17.96 -16.28
C LEU A 345 7.99 17.84 -15.43
N LEU A 346 7.51 18.94 -14.84
CA LEU A 346 6.25 18.96 -14.09
C LEU A 346 5.04 18.56 -14.94
N ALA A 347 4.97 19.06 -16.17
CA ALA A 347 3.86 18.73 -17.07
C ALA A 347 3.84 17.22 -17.39
N ASN A 348 4.99 16.58 -17.54
CA ASN A 348 5.08 15.12 -17.75
C ASN A 348 4.57 14.34 -16.54
N VAL A 349 4.96 14.74 -15.33
CA VAL A 349 4.49 14.10 -14.10
C VAL A 349 2.97 14.28 -13.92
N TYR A 350 2.43 15.47 -14.14
CA TYR A 350 0.99 15.73 -14.01
C TYR A 350 0.17 14.97 -15.07
N ARG A 351 0.69 14.84 -16.30
CA ARG A 351 0.07 13.98 -17.34
C ARG A 351 0.02 12.54 -16.89
N TYR A 352 1.10 12.02 -16.30
CA TYR A 352 1.12 10.66 -15.80
C TYR A 352 0.02 10.45 -14.75
N TYR A 353 -0.12 11.31 -13.76
CA TYR A 353 -1.16 11.18 -12.74
C TYR A 353 -2.58 11.21 -13.33
N ILE A 354 -2.80 11.99 -14.38
CA ILE A 354 -4.10 12.03 -15.08
C ILE A 354 -4.35 10.72 -15.83
N LEU A 355 -3.32 10.17 -16.51
CA LEU A 355 -3.43 8.95 -17.29
C LEU A 355 -3.59 7.70 -16.43
N SER A 356 -2.90 7.63 -15.30
CA SER A 356 -2.89 6.50 -14.39
C SER A 356 -3.95 6.55 -13.31
N CYS A 357 -4.72 7.64 -13.19
CA CYS A 357 -5.63 7.96 -12.10
C CYS A 357 -6.42 6.75 -11.59
N ASN A 358 -5.93 6.19 -10.50
CA ASN A 358 -6.58 5.09 -9.78
C ASN A 358 -7.39 5.61 -8.59
N ASP A 359 -7.13 6.86 -8.13
CA ASP A 359 -7.77 7.47 -6.98
C ASP A 359 -8.52 8.77 -7.36
N ARG A 360 -9.64 9.01 -6.67
CA ARG A 360 -10.41 10.26 -6.79
C ARG A 360 -9.63 11.49 -6.31
N SER A 361 -8.61 11.31 -5.47
CA SER A 361 -7.74 12.39 -5.00
C SER A 361 -6.94 13.04 -6.12
N ASP A 362 -6.66 12.33 -7.21
CA ASP A 362 -5.80 12.80 -8.29
C ASP A 362 -6.50 13.73 -9.30
N THR A 363 -7.79 13.96 -9.15
CA THR A 363 -8.56 14.87 -10.02
C THR A 363 -8.02 16.30 -10.04
N HIS A 364 -7.30 16.72 -9.01
CA HIS A 364 -6.71 18.05 -8.91
C HIS A 364 -5.55 18.26 -9.91
N TYR A 365 -4.92 17.19 -10.44
CA TYR A 365 -3.84 17.29 -11.40
C TYR A 365 -4.28 17.86 -12.74
N VAL A 366 -5.55 17.72 -13.14
CA VAL A 366 -6.10 18.39 -14.32
C VAL A 366 -5.98 19.91 -14.18
N SER A 367 -6.36 20.45 -13.02
CA SER A 367 -6.26 21.88 -12.74
C SER A 367 -4.80 22.34 -12.56
N LYS A 368 -3.96 21.53 -11.94
CA LYS A 368 -2.51 21.78 -11.82
C LYS A 368 -1.85 21.88 -13.20
N LEU A 369 -2.10 20.91 -14.10
CA LEU A 369 -1.54 20.91 -15.44
C LEU A 369 -2.00 22.12 -16.25
N ARG A 370 -3.30 22.44 -16.22
CA ARG A 370 -3.84 23.63 -16.88
C ARG A 370 -3.15 24.91 -16.40
N ASN A 371 -3.06 25.11 -15.09
CA ASN A 371 -2.45 26.29 -14.51
C ASN A 371 -0.96 26.36 -14.82
N LEU A 372 -0.25 25.22 -14.74
CA LEU A 372 1.16 25.13 -15.06
C LEU A 372 1.43 25.60 -16.51
N LEU A 373 0.73 24.99 -17.47
CA LEU A 373 0.99 25.27 -18.89
C LEU A 373 0.49 26.67 -19.33
N ARG A 374 -0.64 27.16 -18.79
CA ARG A 374 -1.16 28.47 -19.13
C ARG A 374 -0.44 29.62 -18.44
N ILE A 375 -0.12 29.48 -17.14
CA ILE A 375 0.47 30.58 -16.37
C ILE A 375 1.99 30.62 -16.57
N TYR A 376 2.65 29.47 -16.43
CA TYR A 376 4.11 29.39 -16.48
C TYR A 376 4.62 28.97 -17.87
N GLY A 377 3.89 28.15 -18.60
CA GLY A 377 4.21 27.75 -19.98
C GLY A 377 3.77 28.75 -21.03
N GLY A 378 2.93 29.75 -20.68
CA GLY A 378 2.48 30.82 -21.58
C GLY A 378 1.47 30.39 -22.65
N LEU A 379 0.84 29.20 -22.53
CA LEU A 379 -0.14 28.71 -23.51
C LEU A 379 -1.42 29.57 -23.50
N SER A 380 -1.92 29.88 -24.69
CA SER A 380 -3.25 30.42 -24.89
C SER A 380 -4.36 29.44 -24.52
N ALA A 381 -5.59 29.88 -24.51
CA ALA A 381 -6.72 28.98 -24.23
C ALA A 381 -6.94 27.95 -25.35
N GLU A 382 -6.65 28.30 -26.60
CA GLU A 382 -6.78 27.41 -27.76
C GLU A 382 -5.68 26.33 -27.73
N GLU A 383 -4.43 26.72 -27.51
CA GLU A 383 -3.30 25.78 -27.38
C GLU A 383 -3.47 24.84 -26.20
N TRP A 384 -4.04 25.32 -25.08
CA TRP A 384 -4.39 24.44 -23.96
C TRP A 384 -5.49 23.43 -24.37
N HIS A 385 -6.51 23.87 -25.11
CA HIS A 385 -7.59 22.98 -25.58
C HIS A 385 -7.03 21.84 -26.46
N ASP A 386 -6.08 22.16 -27.35
CA ASP A 386 -5.39 21.15 -28.17
C ASP A 386 -4.59 20.14 -27.33
N VAL A 387 -3.90 20.61 -26.29
CA VAL A 387 -3.20 19.76 -25.32
C VAL A 387 -4.19 18.86 -24.57
N ALA A 388 -5.31 19.40 -24.12
CA ALA A 388 -6.35 18.66 -23.42
C ALA A 388 -7.01 17.58 -24.29
N ASP A 389 -7.27 17.90 -25.57
CA ASP A 389 -7.81 16.93 -26.54
C ASP A 389 -6.79 15.81 -26.85
N GLY A 390 -5.49 16.14 -26.99
CA GLY A 390 -4.43 15.16 -27.13
C GLY A 390 -4.34 14.23 -25.91
N LEU A 391 -4.35 14.79 -24.71
CA LEU A 391 -4.33 14.04 -23.46
C LEU A 391 -5.59 13.14 -23.33
N ALA A 392 -6.75 13.64 -23.72
CA ALA A 392 -7.98 12.84 -23.71
C ALA A 392 -7.92 11.64 -24.66
N ARG A 393 -7.26 11.79 -25.83
CA ARG A 393 -7.03 10.66 -26.74
C ARG A 393 -6.06 9.63 -26.16
N ASP A 394 -5.02 10.06 -25.46
CA ASP A 394 -4.08 9.16 -24.79
C ASP A 394 -4.77 8.41 -23.64
N CYS A 395 -5.60 9.07 -22.85
CA CYS A 395 -6.43 8.41 -21.82
C CYS A 395 -7.35 7.35 -22.42
N ALA A 396 -8.04 7.67 -23.52
CA ALA A 396 -8.91 6.71 -24.20
C ALA A 396 -8.14 5.48 -24.71
N ARG A 397 -6.94 5.70 -25.27
CA ARG A 397 -6.06 4.62 -25.73
C ARG A 397 -5.64 3.72 -24.57
N ASN A 398 -5.18 4.28 -23.45
CA ASN A 398 -4.79 3.52 -22.26
C ASN A 398 -5.94 2.66 -21.71
N ILE A 399 -7.16 3.20 -21.69
CA ILE A 399 -8.34 2.45 -21.24
C ILE A 399 -8.63 1.27 -22.19
N ILE A 400 -8.58 1.51 -23.51
CA ILE A 400 -8.80 0.48 -24.52
C ILE A 400 -7.75 -0.64 -24.40
N ASP A 401 -6.48 -0.27 -24.22
CA ASP A 401 -5.40 -1.25 -24.09
C ASP A 401 -5.56 -2.07 -22.79
N ARG A 402 -5.88 -1.44 -21.66
CA ARG A 402 -6.18 -2.17 -20.42
C ARG A 402 -7.35 -3.17 -20.59
N ILE A 403 -8.41 -2.79 -21.31
CA ILE A 403 -9.54 -3.68 -21.57
C ILE A 403 -9.14 -4.91 -22.40
N LYS A 404 -8.19 -4.76 -23.33
CA LYS A 404 -7.71 -5.86 -24.16
C LYS A 404 -6.85 -6.88 -23.40
N TYR A 405 -6.07 -6.41 -22.41
CA TYR A 405 -5.09 -7.23 -21.70
C TYR A 405 -5.62 -7.86 -20.41
N GLN A 406 -6.79 -7.45 -19.90
CA GLN A 406 -7.38 -8.13 -18.75
C GLN A 406 -8.31 -9.25 -19.20
N PRO A 407 -8.06 -10.51 -18.79
CA PRO A 407 -8.96 -11.60 -19.09
C PRO A 407 -10.35 -11.32 -18.50
N GLU A 408 -11.39 -11.61 -19.28
CA GLU A 408 -12.79 -11.52 -18.87
C GLU A 408 -12.97 -12.24 -17.53
N MET A 409 -13.23 -11.52 -16.45
CA MET A 409 -13.76 -12.11 -15.22
C MET A 409 -15.19 -12.56 -15.51
N THR A 410 -15.33 -13.76 -16.04
CA THR A 410 -16.62 -14.43 -16.20
C THR A 410 -17.11 -14.87 -14.82
N THR A 411 -17.94 -14.07 -14.20
CA THR A 411 -18.78 -14.57 -13.12
C THR A 411 -19.88 -15.45 -13.71
N LYS A 412 -20.15 -16.59 -13.05
CA LYS A 412 -21.28 -17.48 -13.41
C LYS A 412 -22.59 -16.68 -13.50
N GLY A 413 -22.97 -16.26 -14.70
CA GLY A 413 -24.26 -15.61 -14.91
C GLY A 413 -24.33 -14.39 -15.82
N GLY A 414 -23.27 -14.00 -16.48
CA GLY A 414 -23.33 -12.91 -17.46
C GLY A 414 -22.06 -12.05 -17.48
N THR A 415 -21.79 -11.47 -18.64
CA THR A 415 -20.73 -10.48 -18.85
C THR A 415 -20.93 -9.31 -17.89
N GLN A 416 -20.18 -9.26 -16.81
CA GLN A 416 -20.15 -8.10 -15.92
C GLN A 416 -19.31 -7.05 -16.63
N ARG A 417 -19.96 -6.04 -17.21
CA ARG A 417 -19.29 -4.84 -17.70
C ARG A 417 -18.63 -4.16 -16.51
N HIS A 418 -17.36 -3.84 -16.65
CA HIS A 418 -16.51 -3.39 -15.57
C HIS A 418 -16.88 -1.98 -15.09
N SER A 419 -17.61 -1.86 -13.98
CA SER A 419 -17.78 -0.60 -13.26
C SER A 419 -16.47 -0.05 -12.68
N SER A 420 -15.39 -0.85 -12.71
CA SER A 420 -14.07 -0.54 -12.17
C SER A 420 -13.18 0.35 -13.07
N TRP A 421 -13.57 0.60 -14.33
CA TRP A 421 -12.76 1.33 -15.30
C TRP A 421 -12.94 2.85 -15.30
N ARG A 422 -13.58 3.40 -14.29
CA ARG A 422 -13.75 4.83 -14.21
C ARG A 422 -12.44 5.53 -13.87
N ASN A 423 -12.08 6.55 -14.67
CA ASN A 423 -10.98 7.46 -14.39
C ASN A 423 -11.54 8.87 -14.08
N PRO A 424 -11.63 9.26 -12.78
CA PRO A 424 -12.19 10.53 -12.37
C PRO A 424 -11.44 11.76 -12.91
N ALA A 425 -10.12 11.69 -13.10
CA ALA A 425 -9.34 12.79 -13.68
C ALA A 425 -9.65 12.97 -15.16
N TYR A 426 -9.79 11.87 -15.90
CA TYR A 426 -10.22 11.92 -17.30
C TYR A 426 -11.65 12.46 -17.46
N GLU A 427 -12.58 11.99 -16.63
CA GLU A 427 -13.95 12.53 -16.61
C GLU A 427 -13.96 14.05 -16.36
N LYS A 428 -13.13 14.50 -15.41
CA LYS A 428 -12.98 15.93 -15.11
C LYS A 428 -12.40 16.70 -16.28
N LEU A 429 -11.36 16.19 -16.93
CA LEU A 429 -10.75 16.82 -18.11
C LEU A 429 -11.78 17.00 -19.23
N ILE A 430 -12.51 15.94 -19.56
CA ILE A 430 -13.55 15.95 -20.59
C ILE A 430 -14.62 17.02 -20.31
N VAL A 431 -15.11 17.07 -19.07
CA VAL A 431 -16.19 17.98 -18.68
C VAL A 431 -15.70 19.43 -18.65
N ASP A 432 -14.54 19.68 -18.04
CA ASP A 432 -13.98 21.02 -17.89
C ASP A 432 -13.65 21.66 -19.24
N GLU A 433 -13.12 20.87 -20.19
CA GLU A 433 -12.72 21.33 -21.52
C GLU A 433 -13.79 21.09 -22.60
N ARG A 434 -14.96 20.53 -22.24
CA ARG A 434 -16.10 20.27 -23.14
C ARG A 434 -15.73 19.40 -24.35
N LEU A 435 -14.92 18.37 -24.12
CA LEU A 435 -14.44 17.46 -25.16
C LEU A 435 -15.51 16.41 -25.54
N SER A 436 -16.48 16.80 -26.36
CA SER A 436 -17.66 15.98 -26.70
C SER A 436 -17.29 14.66 -27.39
N GLY A 437 -16.31 14.68 -28.31
CA GLY A 437 -15.81 13.49 -28.99
C GLY A 437 -15.16 12.48 -28.03
N ALA A 438 -14.32 12.95 -27.10
CA ALA A 438 -13.70 12.12 -26.08
C ALA A 438 -14.74 11.56 -25.10
N ALA A 439 -15.73 12.38 -24.71
CA ALA A 439 -16.86 11.97 -23.89
C ALA A 439 -17.65 10.82 -24.52
N LEU A 440 -17.89 10.90 -25.83
CA LEU A 440 -18.62 9.86 -26.56
C LEU A 440 -17.88 8.53 -26.53
N ILE A 441 -16.57 8.52 -26.82
CA ILE A 441 -15.74 7.31 -26.78
C ILE A 441 -15.75 6.69 -25.38
N TYR A 442 -15.55 7.51 -24.35
CA TYR A 442 -15.49 7.04 -22.97
C TYR A 442 -16.81 6.46 -22.48
N CYS A 443 -17.94 7.13 -22.78
CA CYS A 443 -19.27 6.71 -22.32
C CYS A 443 -19.77 5.42 -22.96
N VAL A 444 -19.21 5.00 -24.09
CA VAL A 444 -19.50 3.69 -24.70
C VAL A 444 -18.80 2.56 -23.93
N MET A 445 -17.66 2.85 -23.30
CA MET A 445 -16.85 1.85 -22.57
C MET A 445 -17.26 1.72 -21.09
N VAL A 446 -17.93 2.71 -20.52
CA VAL A 446 -18.24 2.79 -19.08
C VAL A 446 -19.72 2.51 -18.82
N ASP A 447 -19.98 1.64 -17.85
CA ASP A 447 -21.35 1.44 -17.36
C ASP A 447 -21.84 2.66 -16.59
N TYR A 448 -23.07 3.08 -16.84
CA TYR A 448 -23.69 4.22 -16.18
C TYR A 448 -22.85 5.52 -16.18
N PRO A 449 -22.54 6.09 -17.35
CA PRO A 449 -21.76 7.33 -17.42
C PRO A 449 -22.40 8.45 -16.59
N PRO A 450 -21.59 9.29 -15.88
CA PRO A 450 -22.11 10.41 -15.10
C PRO A 450 -22.88 11.44 -15.94
N LEU A 451 -23.85 12.11 -15.33
CA LEU A 451 -24.65 13.14 -16.01
C LEU A 451 -23.83 14.28 -16.64
N PRO A 452 -22.74 14.79 -16.02
CA PRO A 452 -21.90 15.81 -16.65
C PRO A 452 -21.33 15.36 -18.00
N LEU A 453 -20.88 14.11 -18.12
CA LEU A 453 -20.37 13.57 -19.39
C LEU A 453 -21.47 13.48 -20.46
N LEU A 454 -22.65 12.99 -20.10
CA LEU A 454 -23.80 12.92 -21.01
C LEU A 454 -24.21 14.30 -21.51
N ARG A 455 -24.16 15.32 -20.65
CA ARG A 455 -24.41 16.72 -21.05
C ARG A 455 -23.32 17.21 -22.00
N THR A 456 -22.06 16.83 -21.78
CA THR A 456 -20.97 17.21 -22.69
C THR A 456 -21.16 16.58 -24.07
N ILE A 457 -21.55 15.30 -24.15
CA ILE A 457 -21.87 14.63 -25.41
C ILE A 457 -23.06 15.32 -26.12
N ALA A 458 -24.10 15.65 -25.37
CA ALA A 458 -25.33 16.20 -25.92
C ALA A 458 -25.16 17.57 -26.64
N ILE A 459 -24.04 18.27 -26.38
CA ILE A 459 -23.74 19.55 -27.05
C ILE A 459 -23.56 19.35 -28.57
N GLU A 460 -22.80 18.36 -28.98
CA GLU A 460 -22.47 18.12 -30.40
C GLU A 460 -23.08 16.83 -30.94
N HIS A 461 -23.37 15.87 -30.06
CA HIS A 461 -23.85 14.53 -30.41
C HIS A 461 -25.13 14.15 -29.63
N PRO A 462 -26.26 14.95 -29.75
CA PRO A 462 -27.45 14.72 -28.95
C PRO A 462 -28.07 13.34 -29.14
N GLU A 463 -28.09 12.83 -30.38
CA GLU A 463 -28.65 11.49 -30.67
C GLU A 463 -27.82 10.34 -30.06
N SER A 464 -26.50 10.48 -30.01
CA SER A 464 -25.64 9.52 -29.34
C SER A 464 -25.85 9.54 -27.83
N ALA A 465 -25.99 10.71 -27.21
CA ALA A 465 -26.30 10.84 -25.78
C ALA A 465 -27.67 10.22 -25.44
N LYS A 466 -28.69 10.41 -26.31
CA LYS A 466 -29.99 9.75 -26.17
C LYS A 466 -29.85 8.22 -26.23
N SER A 467 -29.12 7.70 -27.23
CA SER A 467 -28.89 6.27 -27.37
C SER A 467 -28.21 5.66 -26.13
N ILE A 468 -27.15 6.28 -25.61
CA ILE A 468 -26.43 5.79 -24.41
C ILE A 468 -27.36 5.70 -23.20
N ILE A 469 -28.24 6.68 -22.98
CA ILE A 469 -29.20 6.66 -21.86
C ILE A 469 -30.26 5.59 -22.07
N LEU A 470 -30.77 5.45 -23.30
CA LEU A 470 -31.86 4.55 -23.63
C LEU A 470 -31.41 3.09 -23.74
N ASP A 471 -30.19 2.84 -24.23
CA ASP A 471 -29.60 1.49 -24.29
C ASP A 471 -29.28 0.92 -22.89
N ALA A 472 -29.13 1.79 -21.89
CA ALA A 472 -29.01 1.38 -20.48
C ALA A 472 -30.35 1.00 -19.82
N MET A 473 -31.47 1.07 -20.55
CA MET A 473 -32.76 0.58 -20.07
C MET A 473 -32.78 -0.96 -19.98
N PRO A 474 -33.57 -1.53 -19.05
CA PRO A 474 -33.65 -2.96 -18.88
C PRO A 474 -34.08 -3.68 -20.16
N TYR A 475 -33.45 -4.82 -20.43
CA TYR A 475 -33.79 -5.68 -21.55
C TYR A 475 -35.07 -6.50 -21.25
N GLY A 476 -35.83 -6.80 -22.28
CA GLY A 476 -36.94 -7.75 -22.20
C GLY A 476 -36.45 -9.21 -22.00
N THR A 477 -37.38 -10.14 -21.75
CA THR A 477 -37.08 -11.55 -21.47
C THR A 477 -36.32 -12.31 -22.55
N MET A 478 -36.25 -11.77 -23.77
CA MET A 478 -35.50 -12.33 -24.89
C MET A 478 -34.17 -11.61 -25.20
N GLY A 479 -33.64 -10.81 -24.29
CA GLY A 479 -32.39 -10.07 -24.50
C GLY A 479 -32.51 -8.91 -25.48
N THR A 480 -33.72 -8.52 -25.88
CA THR A 480 -33.96 -7.34 -26.70
C THR A 480 -34.08 -6.08 -25.82
N PRO A 481 -33.47 -4.94 -26.19
CA PRO A 481 -33.66 -3.69 -25.46
C PRO A 481 -35.16 -3.36 -25.39
N VAL A 482 -35.64 -3.01 -24.19
CA VAL A 482 -37.04 -2.57 -24.00
C VAL A 482 -37.37 -1.37 -24.84
N PHE A 483 -36.33 -0.58 -25.17
CA PHE A 483 -36.43 0.57 -26.03
C PHE A 483 -35.27 0.55 -27.02
N ARG A 484 -35.55 0.35 -28.31
CA ARG A 484 -34.63 0.66 -29.40
C ARG A 484 -35.00 2.02 -29.97
N PHE A 485 -34.07 2.91 -30.02
CA PHE A 485 -34.23 4.24 -30.64
C PHE A 485 -34.41 4.13 -32.18
N THR A 486 -33.95 3.06 -32.79
CA THR A 486 -34.20 2.76 -34.20
C THR A 486 -35.50 2.00 -34.32
N VAL A 487 -36.47 2.71 -34.82
CA VAL A 487 -37.85 2.33 -35.12
C VAL A 487 -37.92 1.04 -35.96
N GLU A 488 -38.10 -0.10 -35.30
CA GLU A 488 -38.83 -1.19 -35.94
C GLU A 488 -40.07 -1.48 -35.09
N ARG A 489 -41.20 -1.22 -35.71
CA ARG A 489 -42.53 -1.31 -35.13
C ARG A 489 -42.91 -2.74 -34.84
N GLY A 490 -42.63 -3.19 -33.67
CA GLY A 490 -43.18 -4.42 -33.12
C GLY A 490 -43.55 -4.20 -31.66
N VAL A 491 -44.80 -4.46 -31.30
CA VAL A 491 -45.26 -4.46 -29.91
C VAL A 491 -44.54 -5.61 -29.22
N ASP A 492 -43.47 -5.31 -28.52
CA ASP A 492 -42.74 -6.30 -27.76
C ASP A 492 -43.42 -6.50 -26.40
N ASN A 493 -44.21 -7.58 -26.26
CA ASN A 493 -44.84 -7.98 -25.01
C ASN A 493 -43.84 -8.58 -23.99
N THR A 494 -42.55 -8.45 -24.22
CA THR A 494 -41.48 -9.11 -23.44
C THR A 494 -41.04 -8.33 -22.22
N LEU A 495 -41.57 -7.14 -21.94
CA LEU A 495 -41.28 -6.40 -20.73
C LEU A 495 -41.72 -7.21 -19.51
N THR A 496 -40.76 -7.61 -18.67
CA THR A 496 -41.08 -8.30 -17.41
C THR A 496 -41.93 -7.43 -16.51
N ALA A 497 -43.05 -8.01 -16.02
CA ALA A 497 -44.03 -7.30 -15.19
C ALA A 497 -43.54 -7.10 -13.73
N ARG A 498 -42.26 -6.81 -13.54
CA ARG A 498 -41.68 -6.57 -12.20
C ARG A 498 -41.56 -5.07 -11.94
N ARG A 499 -42.00 -4.64 -10.75
CA ARG A 499 -41.92 -3.22 -10.34
C ARG A 499 -40.49 -2.69 -10.37
N THR A 500 -39.50 -3.51 -10.05
CA THR A 500 -38.06 -3.17 -10.16
C THR A 500 -37.65 -2.77 -11.56
N THR A 501 -38.18 -3.44 -12.60
CA THR A 501 -37.93 -3.07 -14.00
C THR A 501 -38.52 -1.69 -14.33
N TYR A 502 -39.72 -1.38 -13.83
CA TYR A 502 -40.34 -0.08 -14.03
C TYR A 502 -39.58 1.05 -13.31
N GLN A 503 -39.09 0.78 -12.12
CA GLN A 503 -38.22 1.70 -11.38
C GLN A 503 -36.90 1.98 -12.12
N GLN A 504 -36.31 0.97 -12.77
CA GLN A 504 -35.12 1.17 -13.61
C GLN A 504 -35.45 2.06 -14.82
N ILE A 505 -36.57 1.84 -15.50
CA ILE A 505 -37.04 2.72 -16.59
C ILE A 505 -37.23 4.15 -16.08
N ALA A 506 -37.90 4.34 -14.96
CA ALA A 506 -38.09 5.64 -14.34
C ALA A 506 -36.77 6.32 -13.98
N LYS A 507 -35.77 5.57 -13.49
CA LYS A 507 -34.42 6.07 -13.21
C LYS A 507 -33.73 6.59 -14.48
N GLN A 508 -33.81 5.85 -15.59
CA GLN A 508 -33.21 6.30 -16.85
C GLN A 508 -33.96 7.50 -17.45
N LEU A 509 -35.28 7.58 -17.34
CA LEU A 509 -36.04 8.76 -17.76
C LEU A 509 -35.71 10.00 -16.92
N ARG A 510 -35.47 9.87 -15.63
CA ARG A 510 -34.96 11.00 -14.81
C ARG A 510 -33.58 11.48 -15.28
N ARG A 511 -32.69 10.54 -15.68
CA ARG A 511 -31.40 10.89 -16.28
C ARG A 511 -31.58 11.59 -17.63
N PHE A 512 -32.52 11.11 -18.43
CA PHE A 512 -32.88 11.72 -19.72
C PHE A 512 -33.39 13.15 -19.51
N ALA A 513 -34.32 13.36 -18.56
CA ALA A 513 -34.82 14.69 -18.18
C ALA A 513 -33.70 15.64 -17.74
N ALA A 514 -32.74 15.15 -16.99
CA ALA A 514 -31.61 15.93 -16.50
C ALA A 514 -30.66 16.39 -17.62
N VAL A 515 -30.70 15.76 -18.81
CA VAL A 515 -29.88 16.11 -19.97
C VAL A 515 -30.65 16.88 -21.01
N PHE A 516 -31.87 16.44 -21.35
CA PHE A 516 -32.67 16.94 -22.47
C PHE A 516 -33.89 17.78 -22.06
N GLY A 517 -34.21 17.80 -20.77
CA GLY A 517 -35.34 18.56 -20.23
C GLY A 517 -36.65 17.78 -20.16
N ASP A 518 -37.66 18.42 -19.54
CA ASP A 518 -38.91 17.73 -19.20
C ASP A 518 -39.83 17.54 -20.41
N GLU A 519 -39.76 18.39 -21.42
CA GLU A 519 -40.64 18.33 -22.59
C GLU A 519 -40.34 17.09 -23.46
N GLU A 520 -39.06 16.88 -23.81
CA GLU A 520 -38.64 15.67 -24.55
C GLU A 520 -38.90 14.41 -23.73
N THR A 521 -38.69 14.47 -22.42
CA THR A 521 -38.94 13.35 -21.50
C THR A 521 -40.41 12.98 -21.46
N ARG A 522 -41.31 13.96 -21.48
CA ARG A 522 -42.77 13.74 -21.51
C ARG A 522 -43.19 12.99 -22.77
N VAL A 523 -42.69 13.42 -23.93
CA VAL A 523 -42.97 12.73 -25.20
C VAL A 523 -42.56 11.26 -25.12
N LEU A 524 -41.35 11.00 -24.63
CA LEU A 524 -40.82 9.64 -24.48
C LEU A 524 -41.61 8.82 -23.46
N ALA A 525 -42.00 9.42 -22.33
CA ALA A 525 -42.80 8.72 -21.30
C ALA A 525 -44.20 8.34 -21.85
N HIS A 526 -44.85 9.22 -22.58
CA HIS A 526 -46.14 8.95 -23.25
C HIS A 526 -45.99 7.83 -24.28
N GLU A 527 -44.91 7.80 -25.04
CA GLU A 527 -44.63 6.73 -26.00
C GLU A 527 -44.47 5.37 -25.29
N ILE A 528 -43.68 5.31 -24.20
CA ILE A 528 -43.48 4.10 -23.42
C ILE A 528 -44.81 3.60 -22.82
N VAL A 529 -45.58 4.46 -22.21
CA VAL A 529 -46.88 4.09 -21.63
C VAL A 529 -47.89 3.68 -22.72
N GLY A 530 -47.86 4.34 -23.89
CA GLY A 530 -48.68 3.97 -25.02
C GLY A 530 -48.40 2.56 -25.58
N ARG A 531 -47.16 2.10 -25.50
CA ARG A 531 -46.77 0.73 -25.89
C ARG A 531 -47.27 -0.33 -24.89
N TYR A 532 -47.48 0.06 -23.63
CA TYR A 532 -47.88 -0.86 -22.57
C TYR A 532 -49.13 -0.34 -21.81
N PRO A 533 -50.29 -0.17 -22.47
CA PRO A 533 -51.45 0.54 -21.92
C PRO A 533 -52.05 -0.15 -20.68
N ASN A 534 -51.86 -1.47 -20.54
CA ASN A 534 -52.41 -2.28 -19.45
C ASN A 534 -51.49 -2.38 -18.22
N ARG A 535 -50.36 -1.68 -18.20
CA ARG A 535 -49.37 -1.71 -17.12
C ARG A 535 -49.56 -0.53 -16.16
N THR A 536 -50.52 -0.63 -15.24
CA THR A 536 -50.83 0.48 -14.27
C THR A 536 -49.62 0.86 -13.42
N ALA A 537 -48.86 -0.14 -12.92
CA ALA A 537 -47.66 0.12 -12.12
C ALA A 537 -46.54 0.82 -12.91
N LEU A 538 -46.42 0.59 -14.22
CA LEU A 538 -45.49 1.36 -15.08
C LEU A 538 -45.91 2.82 -15.15
N ARG A 539 -47.22 3.07 -15.32
CA ARG A 539 -47.78 4.44 -15.36
C ARG A 539 -47.58 5.18 -14.04
N GLU A 540 -47.72 4.45 -12.91
CA GLU A 540 -47.47 5.02 -11.58
C GLU A 540 -45.99 5.45 -11.43
N GLU A 541 -45.02 4.58 -11.82
CA GLU A 541 -43.59 4.90 -11.72
C GLU A 541 -43.15 6.03 -12.68
N LEU A 542 -43.85 6.23 -13.80
CA LEU A 542 -43.59 7.29 -14.78
C LEU A 542 -44.41 8.55 -14.57
N ALA A 543 -45.25 8.64 -13.53
CA ALA A 543 -46.16 9.78 -13.28
C ALA A 543 -45.43 11.12 -13.18
N PHE A 544 -44.14 11.15 -12.85
CA PHE A 544 -43.33 12.39 -12.82
C PHE A 544 -43.07 12.99 -14.21
N ALA A 545 -43.21 12.19 -15.26
CA ALA A 545 -42.91 12.56 -16.65
C ALA A 545 -44.18 12.54 -17.56
N LEU A 546 -45.33 12.16 -17.06
CA LEU A 546 -46.61 12.18 -17.77
C LEU A 546 -47.34 13.47 -17.49
#